data_3602d20601546e49a4f11546ee037b0c
#
_entry.id   3602d20601546e49a4f11546ee037b0c
#
_cell.length_a   1.000
_cell.length_b   1.000
_cell.length_c   1.000
_cell.angle_alpha   90.00
_cell.angle_beta   90.00
_cell.angle_gamma   90.00
#
_symmetry.space_group_name_H-M   'P 1'
#
loop_
_entity.id
_entity.type
_entity.pdbx_description
1 polymer ?
#
loop_
_entity_poly.entity_id
_entity_poly.type
_entity_poly.pdbx_seq_one_letter_code
_entity_poly.pdbx_strand_id
1 'polypeptide(L)'
;MKIQMICVGKIKETYLRELIDHYTKIIRKKYNFEIIELPDEKTPDNASDKEESKIKEIEGQRILDKIPEGSFVIPLCIEGTPYSTEQFQKKWDQWNKESINNITFIIGGSLGLSPKGCIQRKIKIKFQ
;
A
#
# COMPACT_ATOMS: atom_id res chain seq x y z
N MET A 1 3.56 -5.09 17.15
CA MET A 1 3.81 -4.92 15.71
C MET A 1 3.26 -3.58 15.26
N LYS A 2 4.01 -2.85 14.48
CA LYS A 2 3.57 -1.61 13.86
C LYS A 2 3.18 -1.87 12.41
N ILE A 3 2.01 -1.38 12.01
CA ILE A 3 1.48 -1.54 10.65
C ILE A 3 1.25 -0.14 10.07
N GLN A 4 1.81 0.11 8.90
CA GLN A 4 1.56 1.32 8.15
C GLN A 4 0.93 0.98 6.81
N MET A 5 0.00 1.82 6.37
CA MET A 5 -0.57 1.73 5.04
C MET A 5 -0.34 3.05 4.33
N ILE A 6 0.47 3.03 3.28
CA ILE A 6 0.76 4.22 2.48
C ILE A 6 -0.11 4.17 1.24
N CYS A 7 -0.96 5.18 1.06
CA CYS A 7 -1.91 5.27 -0.04
C CYS A 7 -1.62 6.51 -0.88
N VAL A 8 -1.64 6.39 -2.19
CA VAL A 8 -1.56 7.54 -3.09
C VAL A 8 -2.98 7.93 -3.47
N GLY A 9 -3.37 9.15 -3.11
CA GLY A 9 -4.71 9.67 -3.28
C GLY A 9 -5.57 9.57 -2.03
N LYS A 10 -6.74 10.20 -2.08
CA LYS A 10 -7.70 10.20 -0.98
C LYS A 10 -9.00 9.56 -1.42
N ILE A 11 -9.61 8.80 -0.54
CA ILE A 11 -10.95 8.28 -0.76
C ILE A 11 -11.93 9.40 -0.46
N LYS A 12 -12.75 9.78 -1.45
CA LYS A 12 -13.68 10.91 -1.36
C LYS A 12 -15.08 10.50 -0.91
N GLU A 13 -15.47 9.26 -1.19
CA GLU A 13 -16.80 8.76 -0.84
C GLU A 13 -16.95 8.60 0.68
N THR A 14 -17.96 9.28 1.24
CA THR A 14 -18.18 9.29 2.68
C THR A 14 -18.39 7.88 3.26
N TYR A 15 -19.16 7.05 2.57
CA TYR A 15 -19.43 5.69 3.05
C TYR A 15 -18.18 4.81 3.11
N LEU A 16 -17.25 5.01 2.18
CA LEU A 16 -15.98 4.28 2.20
C LEU A 16 -15.06 4.77 3.32
N ARG A 17 -15.04 6.08 3.56
CA ARG A 17 -14.27 6.64 4.68
C ARG A 17 -14.80 6.15 6.02
N GLU A 18 -16.09 6.08 6.18
CA GLU A 18 -16.72 5.55 7.41
C GLU A 18 -16.36 4.09 7.63
N LEU A 19 -16.36 3.28 6.56
CA LEU A 19 -15.99 1.87 6.63
C LEU A 19 -14.51 1.70 7.01
N ILE A 20 -13.64 2.50 6.41
CA ILE A 20 -12.21 2.50 6.74
C ILE A 20 -11.99 2.88 8.20
N ASP A 21 -12.67 3.93 8.68
CA ASP A 21 -12.57 4.36 10.07
C ASP A 21 -13.02 3.26 11.03
N HIS A 22 -14.07 2.55 10.67
CA HIS A 22 -14.57 1.42 11.46
C HIS A 22 -13.52 0.33 11.61
N TYR A 23 -12.93 -0.12 10.49
CA TYR A 23 -11.89 -1.16 10.52
C TYR A 23 -10.60 -0.67 11.18
N THR A 24 -10.25 0.59 10.98
CA THR A 24 -9.07 1.19 11.61
C THR A 24 -9.15 1.12 13.13
N LYS A 25 -10.33 1.43 13.69
CA LYS A 25 -10.55 1.34 15.14
C LYS A 25 -10.37 -0.10 15.65
N ILE A 26 -10.84 -1.08 14.89
CA ILE A 26 -10.70 -2.48 15.25
C ILE A 26 -9.22 -2.90 15.24
N ILE A 27 -8.50 -2.52 14.20
CA ILE A 27 -7.07 -2.86 14.06
C ILE A 27 -6.25 -2.21 15.18
N ARG A 28 -6.54 -0.97 15.52
CA ARG A 28 -5.82 -0.23 16.56
C ARG A 28 -5.98 -0.81 17.96
N LYS A 29 -6.97 -1.63 18.19
CA LYS A 29 -7.13 -2.33 19.47
C LYS A 29 -6.02 -3.37 19.70
N LYS A 30 -5.42 -3.88 18.62
CA LYS A 30 -4.42 -4.94 18.69
C LYS A 30 -3.05 -4.53 18.18
N TYR A 31 -2.99 -3.58 17.24
CA TYR A 31 -1.75 -3.15 16.58
C TYR A 31 -1.60 -1.64 16.59
N ASN A 32 -0.36 -1.19 16.51
CA ASN A 32 -0.07 0.22 16.23
C ASN A 32 -0.24 0.44 14.72
N PHE A 33 -1.37 0.99 14.31
CA PHE A 33 -1.76 1.13 12.92
C PHE A 33 -1.87 2.58 12.49
N GLU A 34 -1.29 2.92 11.34
CA GLU A 34 -1.29 4.26 10.77
C GLU A 34 -1.58 4.21 9.27
N ILE A 35 -2.41 5.12 8.80
CA ILE A 35 -2.67 5.33 7.37
C ILE A 35 -2.04 6.65 6.96
N ILE A 36 -1.19 6.61 5.95
CA ILE A 36 -0.55 7.78 5.38
C ILE A 36 -1.12 8.00 3.98
N GLU A 37 -1.83 9.11 3.78
CA GLU A 37 -2.37 9.49 2.48
C GLU A 37 -1.42 10.47 1.81
N LEU A 38 -0.91 10.12 0.63
CA LEU A 38 -0.05 10.99 -0.16
C LEU A 38 -0.83 11.59 -1.32
N PRO A 39 -0.51 12.84 -1.73
CA PRO A 39 -1.18 13.42 -2.88
C PRO A 39 -0.86 12.65 -4.16
N ASP A 40 -1.87 12.43 -5.00
CA ASP A 40 -1.65 11.88 -6.32
C ASP A 40 -1.33 12.99 -7.33
N GLU A 41 -0.60 12.62 -8.38
CA GLU A 41 -0.35 13.53 -9.50
C GLU A 41 -1.54 13.52 -10.44
N LYS A 42 -1.88 14.70 -10.95
CA LYS A 42 -2.96 14.83 -11.92
C LYS A 42 -2.53 14.22 -13.25
N THR A 43 -3.31 13.27 -13.75
CA THR A 43 -3.07 12.65 -15.05
C THR A 43 -3.86 13.40 -16.12
N PRO A 44 -3.21 13.95 -17.17
CA PRO A 44 -3.93 14.56 -18.29
C PRO A 44 -4.83 13.55 -19.01
N ASP A 45 -5.95 14.01 -19.58
CA ASP A 45 -6.92 13.13 -20.24
C ASP A 45 -6.33 12.29 -21.37
N ASN A 46 -5.37 12.82 -22.11
CA ASN A 46 -4.72 12.11 -23.21
C ASN A 46 -3.22 11.97 -22.95
N ALA A 47 -2.89 11.53 -21.72
CA ALA A 47 -1.49 11.39 -21.33
C ALA A 47 -0.77 10.35 -22.20
N SER A 48 0.43 10.70 -22.66
CA SER A 48 1.31 9.75 -23.35
C SER A 48 1.89 8.75 -22.36
N ASP A 49 2.40 7.64 -22.88
CA ASP A 49 3.07 6.62 -22.05
C ASP A 49 4.25 7.24 -21.26
N LYS A 50 4.95 8.18 -21.88
CA LYS A 50 6.06 8.88 -21.22
C LYS A 50 5.57 9.75 -20.07
N GLU A 51 4.44 10.44 -20.23
CA GLU A 51 3.85 11.26 -19.18
C GLU A 51 3.34 10.40 -18.02
N GLU A 52 2.69 9.27 -18.33
CA GLU A 52 2.22 8.33 -17.33
C GLU A 52 3.39 7.72 -16.54
N SER A 53 4.48 7.35 -17.21
CA SER A 53 5.67 6.83 -16.56
C SER A 53 6.28 7.83 -15.61
N LYS A 54 6.32 9.11 -16.02
CA LYS A 54 6.85 10.19 -15.18
C LYS A 54 6.00 10.40 -13.92
N ILE A 55 4.68 10.35 -14.07
CA ILE A 55 3.74 10.46 -12.94
C ILE A 55 3.97 9.32 -11.96
N LYS A 56 4.07 8.08 -12.46
CA LYS A 56 4.35 6.91 -11.63
C LYS A 56 5.67 7.04 -10.87
N GLU A 57 6.70 7.59 -11.50
CA GLU A 57 8.00 7.79 -10.85
C GLU A 57 7.92 8.83 -9.73
N ILE A 58 7.21 9.93 -9.96
CA ILE A 58 7.03 10.96 -8.94
C ILE A 58 6.27 10.40 -7.74
N GLU A 59 5.16 9.70 -8.00
CA GLU A 59 4.38 9.07 -6.93
C GLU A 59 5.19 7.99 -6.21
N GLY A 60 5.95 7.19 -6.96
CA GLY A 60 6.82 6.17 -6.41
C GLY A 60 7.88 6.73 -5.48
N GLN A 61 8.48 7.86 -5.84
CA GLN A 61 9.48 8.50 -4.99
C GLN A 61 8.86 9.02 -3.69
N ARG A 62 7.65 9.58 -3.75
CA ARG A 62 6.93 10.02 -2.55
C ARG A 62 6.67 8.85 -1.60
N ILE A 63 6.32 7.69 -2.16
CA ILE A 63 6.11 6.47 -1.37
C ILE A 63 7.42 6.04 -0.70
N LEU A 64 8.51 5.96 -1.47
CA LEU A 64 9.81 5.54 -0.95
C LEU A 64 10.28 6.42 0.19
N ASP A 65 10.05 7.72 0.10
CA ASP A 65 10.44 8.68 1.13
C ASP A 65 9.69 8.46 2.45
N LYS A 66 8.55 7.78 2.42
CA LYS A 66 7.73 7.51 3.60
C LYS A 66 7.90 6.12 4.18
N ILE A 67 8.59 5.22 3.49
CA ILE A 67 8.82 3.86 4.00
C ILE A 67 9.86 3.90 5.12
N PRO A 68 9.53 3.43 6.33
CA PRO A 68 10.53 3.37 7.40
C PRO A 68 11.64 2.40 7.06
N GLU A 69 12.85 2.75 7.44
CA GLU A 69 14.00 1.88 7.29
C GLU A 69 13.78 0.57 8.07
N GLY A 70 14.11 -0.55 7.42
CA GLY A 70 13.93 -1.87 8.03
C GLY A 70 12.50 -2.41 8.00
N SER A 71 11.56 -1.69 7.40
CA SER A 71 10.18 -2.15 7.28
C SER A 71 10.05 -3.28 6.27
N PHE A 72 9.18 -4.25 6.59
CA PHE A 72 8.79 -5.29 5.64
C PHE A 72 7.72 -4.72 4.71
N VAL A 73 8.06 -4.52 3.44
CA VAL A 73 7.21 -3.79 2.50
C VAL A 73 6.36 -4.75 1.67
N ILE A 74 5.04 -4.54 1.69
CA ILE A 74 4.07 -5.34 0.95
C ILE A 74 3.25 -4.43 0.05
N PRO A 75 3.63 -4.27 -1.21
CA PRO A 75 2.83 -3.49 -2.14
C PRO A 75 1.65 -4.31 -2.67
N LEU A 76 0.50 -3.66 -2.74
CA LEU A 76 -0.71 -4.24 -3.29
C LEU A 76 -0.77 -3.90 -4.77
N CYS A 77 -0.36 -4.83 -5.60
CA CYS A 77 -0.21 -4.62 -7.06
C CYS A 77 -1.25 -5.40 -7.84
N ILE A 78 -1.70 -4.84 -8.95
CA ILE A 78 -2.59 -5.54 -9.89
C ILE A 78 -1.94 -6.83 -10.39
N GLU A 79 -0.63 -6.79 -10.62
CA GLU A 79 0.17 -7.91 -11.14
C GLU A 79 0.70 -8.83 -10.05
N GLY A 80 0.26 -8.64 -8.81
CA GLY A 80 0.72 -9.43 -7.69
C GLY A 80 0.14 -10.83 -7.67
N THR A 81 0.62 -11.65 -6.74
CA THR A 81 0.07 -12.97 -6.48
C THR A 81 -1.25 -12.82 -5.73
N PRO A 82 -2.35 -13.39 -6.25
CA PRO A 82 -3.63 -13.31 -5.53
C PRO A 82 -3.61 -14.24 -4.30
N TYR A 83 -4.12 -13.71 -3.19
CA TYR A 83 -4.31 -14.47 -1.96
C TYR A 83 -5.78 -14.46 -1.56
N SER A 84 -6.28 -15.60 -1.11
CA SER A 84 -7.54 -15.67 -0.39
C SER A 84 -7.32 -15.14 1.03
N THR A 85 -8.40 -14.87 1.75
CA THR A 85 -8.32 -14.47 3.17
C THR A 85 -7.58 -15.51 4.01
N GLU A 86 -7.83 -16.79 3.75
CA GLU A 86 -7.16 -17.88 4.46
C GLU A 86 -5.66 -17.93 4.18
N GLN A 87 -5.27 -17.76 2.92
CA GLN A 87 -3.86 -17.73 2.53
C GLN A 87 -3.14 -16.53 3.14
N PHE A 88 -3.79 -15.37 3.16
CA PHE A 88 -3.25 -14.18 3.78
C PHE A 88 -3.07 -14.39 5.29
N GLN A 89 -4.03 -15.03 5.97
CA GLN A 89 -3.93 -15.32 7.39
C GLN A 89 -2.71 -16.19 7.70
N LYS A 90 -2.44 -17.19 6.87
CA LYS A 90 -1.25 -18.04 7.03
C LYS A 90 0.04 -17.27 6.90
N LYS A 91 0.10 -16.35 5.93
CA LYS A 91 1.25 -15.44 5.76
C LYS A 91 1.42 -14.54 6.97
N TRP A 92 0.32 -13.99 7.47
CA TRP A 92 0.33 -13.13 8.65
C TRP A 92 0.90 -13.86 9.87
N ASP A 93 0.45 -15.09 10.09
CA ASP A 93 0.94 -15.92 11.19
C ASP A 93 2.43 -16.23 11.03
N GLN A 94 2.87 -16.49 9.81
CA GLN A 94 4.29 -16.71 9.51
C GLN A 94 5.14 -15.47 9.84
N TRP A 95 4.71 -14.29 9.42
CA TRP A 95 5.42 -13.04 9.70
C TRP A 95 5.51 -12.78 11.21
N ASN A 96 4.46 -13.07 11.96
CA ASN A 96 4.49 -12.96 13.40
C ASN A 96 5.51 -13.92 14.03
N LYS A 97 5.62 -15.14 13.52
CA LYS A 97 6.61 -16.12 13.97
C LYS A 97 8.05 -15.69 13.64
N GLU A 98 8.23 -15.02 12.51
CA GLU A 98 9.54 -14.51 12.10
C GLU A 98 9.94 -13.24 12.84
N SER A 99 9.16 -12.80 13.80
CA SER A 99 9.41 -11.58 14.61
C SER A 99 9.51 -10.31 13.78
N ILE A 100 8.70 -10.21 12.72
CA ILE A 100 8.61 -8.99 11.93
C ILE A 100 7.85 -7.96 12.76
N ASN A 101 8.50 -6.83 13.06
CA ASN A 101 7.95 -5.80 13.95
C ASN A 101 7.32 -4.63 13.23
N ASN A 102 7.57 -4.46 11.95
CA ASN A 102 7.12 -3.31 11.19
C ASN A 102 6.76 -3.75 9.77
N ILE A 103 5.49 -3.58 9.41
CA ILE A 103 4.98 -3.93 8.07
C ILE A 103 4.41 -2.67 7.44
N THR A 104 4.78 -2.43 6.18
CA THR A 104 4.26 -1.32 5.39
C THR A 104 3.54 -1.86 4.16
N PHE A 105 2.22 -1.63 4.11
CA PHE A 105 1.43 -1.89 2.91
C PHE A 105 1.42 -0.66 2.02
N ILE A 106 1.46 -0.86 0.72
CA ILE A 106 1.45 0.24 -0.25
C ILE A 106 0.31 0.05 -1.24
N ILE A 107 -0.50 1.10 -1.41
CA ILE A 107 -1.54 1.17 -2.42
C ILE A 107 -1.18 2.31 -3.36
N GLY A 108 -1.01 2.00 -4.64
CA GLY A 108 -0.67 3.00 -5.65
C GLY A 108 -1.84 3.88 -6.07
N GLY A 109 -1.55 4.91 -6.86
CA GLY A 109 -2.55 5.80 -7.43
C GLY A 109 -3.28 5.18 -8.62
N SER A 110 -3.99 6.01 -9.39
CA SER A 110 -4.82 5.56 -10.52
C SER A 110 -4.05 4.81 -11.61
N LEU A 111 -2.76 5.09 -11.77
CA LEU A 111 -1.90 4.39 -12.73
C LEU A 111 -1.20 3.16 -12.14
N GLY A 112 -1.44 2.86 -10.88
CA GLY A 112 -0.76 1.79 -10.17
C GLY A 112 0.62 2.20 -9.64
N LEU A 113 1.42 1.23 -9.22
CA LEU A 113 2.74 1.49 -8.66
C LEU A 113 3.80 1.52 -9.74
N SER A 114 4.78 2.44 -9.58
CA SER A 114 5.93 2.48 -10.47
C SER A 114 6.83 1.25 -10.27
N PRO A 115 7.67 0.91 -11.26
CA PRO A 115 8.68 -0.13 -11.07
C PRO A 115 9.56 0.11 -9.84
N LYS A 116 9.89 1.36 -9.54
CA LYS A 116 10.63 1.73 -8.33
C LYS A 116 9.92 1.30 -7.06
N GLY A 117 8.65 1.66 -6.92
CA GLY A 117 7.82 1.24 -5.78
C GLY A 117 7.66 -0.28 -5.73
N CYS A 118 7.74 -0.94 -6.87
CA CYS A 118 7.66 -2.37 -6.98
C CYS A 118 8.98 -3.12 -6.71
N ILE A 119 10.13 -2.50 -6.85
CA ILE A 119 11.45 -3.16 -6.71
C ILE A 119 11.84 -3.40 -5.25
N GLN A 120 11.45 -2.52 -4.33
CA GLN A 120 11.89 -2.57 -2.94
C GLN A 120 11.08 -3.50 -2.04
N ARG A 121 10.35 -4.43 -2.60
CA ARG A 121 9.46 -5.26 -1.82
C ARG A 121 9.86 -6.72 -1.80
N LYS A 122 9.43 -7.40 -0.74
CA LYS A 122 9.64 -8.82 -0.58
C LYS A 122 8.48 -9.66 -1.11
N ILE A 123 7.26 -9.12 -1.08
CA ILE A 123 6.05 -9.82 -1.54
C ILE A 123 5.12 -8.86 -2.25
N LYS A 124 4.53 -9.32 -3.36
CA LYS A 124 3.45 -8.63 -4.05
C LYS A 124 2.15 -9.36 -3.77
N ILE A 125 1.15 -8.65 -3.29
CA ILE A 125 -0.15 -9.23 -3.01
C ILE A 125 -1.20 -8.59 -3.93
N LYS A 126 -2.07 -9.45 -4.47
CA LYS A 126 -3.27 -9.01 -5.18
C LYS A 126 -4.46 -9.63 -4.46
N PHE A 127 -5.38 -8.79 -4.02
CA PHE A 127 -6.64 -9.25 -3.45
C PHE A 127 -7.67 -9.44 -4.56
N GLN A 128 -8.43 -10.51 -4.45
CA GLN A 128 -9.52 -10.79 -5.37
C GLN A 128 -10.81 -10.17 -4.87
#